data_74bd2e4d1ff6e3b8309444243879778b
#
_entry.id   74bd2e4d1ff6e3b8309444243879778b
#
_cell.length_a   1.000
_cell.length_b   1.000
_cell.length_c   1.000
_cell.angle_alpha   90.00
_cell.angle_beta   90.00
_cell.angle_gamma   90.00
#
_symmetry.space_group_name_H-M   'P 1'
#
loop_
_entity.id
_entity.type
_entity.pdbx_description
1 polymer ?
#
loop_
_entity_poly.entity_id
_entity_poly.type
_entity_poly.pdbx_seq_one_letter_code
_entity_poly.pdbx_strand_id
1 'polypeptide(L)'
;MADDYLSIGGYPEQVLNPSSEYMANLLDDILARDLARLHPIKKSYILKDLLRLIGASTGSRTSFNKLSKILGLSVDTVKEYVGYLEMAFLVKPVEKWTTSYSERVYSQKKIYLWDNGVKTLLTGGGDEGNRAENAVFLELQRNNIPCGYYAESDREVDFVIGSVTDPVPIEVKYMATFDWKDKRFDGVRLFLNRFPSVKNILLITKSVELTTSINNVAVHVVPLWKFLWFPQKNPVTAAFLSSFPP
;
A
#
# COMPACT_ATOMS: atom_id res chain seq x y z
N MET A 1 13.49 -0.33 -15.46
CA MET A 1 13.84 0.25 -14.13
C MET A 1 12.65 0.28 -13.15
N ALA A 2 11.55 1.02 -13.37
CA ALA A 2 10.39 0.95 -12.46
C ALA A 2 9.70 -0.43 -12.50
N ASP A 3 9.49 -0.98 -13.68
CA ASP A 3 8.89 -2.31 -13.85
C ASP A 3 9.75 -3.42 -13.21
N ASP A 4 11.08 -3.31 -13.28
CA ASP A 4 12.01 -4.23 -12.60
C ASP A 4 11.84 -4.14 -11.08
N TYR A 5 11.80 -2.91 -10.53
CA TYR A 5 11.56 -2.70 -9.10
C TYR A 5 10.21 -3.25 -8.64
N LEU A 6 9.16 -3.13 -9.46
CA LEU A 6 7.86 -3.69 -9.17
C LEU A 6 7.87 -5.22 -9.08
N SER A 7 8.78 -5.90 -9.79
CA SER A 7 8.86 -7.36 -9.82
C SER A 7 9.94 -7.93 -8.91
N ILE A 8 11.12 -7.30 -8.85
CA ILE A 8 12.29 -7.80 -8.11
C ILE A 8 12.25 -7.35 -6.64
N GLY A 9 11.67 -6.17 -6.37
CA GLY A 9 11.68 -5.56 -5.04
C GLY A 9 12.93 -4.74 -4.77
N GLY A 10 13.22 -4.48 -3.49
CA GLY A 10 14.30 -3.61 -3.03
C GLY A 10 15.34 -4.28 -2.13
N TYR A 11 15.28 -5.59 -1.90
CA TYR A 11 16.34 -6.30 -1.17
C TYR A 11 17.65 -6.24 -1.96
N PRO A 12 18.75 -5.71 -1.37
CA PRO A 12 20.01 -5.48 -2.10
C PRO A 12 20.53 -6.70 -2.82
N GLU A 13 20.58 -7.85 -2.15
CA GLU A 13 21.05 -9.10 -2.75
C GLU A 13 20.17 -9.54 -3.93
N GLN A 14 18.85 -9.39 -3.78
CA GLN A 14 17.91 -9.72 -4.86
C GLN A 14 18.04 -8.78 -6.07
N VAL A 15 18.40 -7.52 -5.84
CA VAL A 15 18.64 -6.54 -6.92
C VAL A 15 19.95 -6.84 -7.66
N LEU A 16 21.00 -7.25 -6.94
CA LEU A 16 22.30 -7.56 -7.50
C LEU A 16 22.33 -8.93 -8.20
N ASN A 17 21.71 -9.94 -7.57
CA ASN A 17 21.71 -11.33 -8.03
C ASN A 17 20.30 -11.91 -7.90
N PRO A 18 19.37 -11.63 -8.82
CA PRO A 18 17.99 -12.08 -8.71
C PRO A 18 17.87 -13.61 -8.56
N SER A 19 17.33 -14.07 -7.44
CA SER A 19 17.14 -15.49 -7.13
C SER A 19 15.86 -15.72 -6.32
N SER A 20 14.95 -16.49 -6.89
CA SER A 20 13.74 -16.91 -6.17
C SER A 20 14.06 -17.82 -4.97
N GLU A 21 15.12 -18.61 -5.07
CA GLU A 21 15.60 -19.48 -3.98
C GLU A 21 16.13 -18.65 -2.81
N TYR A 22 16.93 -17.61 -3.08
CA TYR A 22 17.40 -16.70 -2.06
C TYR A 22 16.22 -16.06 -1.31
N MET A 23 15.24 -15.51 -2.02
CA MET A 23 14.07 -14.87 -1.42
C MET A 23 13.21 -15.87 -0.62
N ALA A 24 13.07 -17.10 -1.12
CA ALA A 24 12.34 -18.14 -0.40
C ALA A 24 13.04 -18.53 0.91
N ASN A 25 14.36 -18.72 0.87
CA ASN A 25 15.17 -19.06 2.04
C ASN A 25 15.16 -17.91 3.07
N LEU A 26 15.31 -16.66 2.62
CA LEU A 26 15.23 -15.48 3.49
C LEU A 26 13.87 -15.43 4.21
N LEU A 27 12.79 -15.63 3.48
CA LEU A 27 11.45 -15.60 4.05
C LEU A 27 11.23 -16.76 5.04
N ASP A 28 11.69 -17.95 4.71
CA ASP A 28 11.58 -19.11 5.59
C ASP A 28 12.43 -18.94 6.87
N ASP A 29 13.61 -18.32 6.78
CA ASP A 29 14.44 -17.99 7.96
C ASP A 29 13.73 -16.98 8.86
N ILE A 30 13.15 -15.90 8.32
CA ILE A 30 12.39 -14.93 9.12
C ILE A 30 11.21 -15.60 9.82
N LEU A 31 10.42 -16.40 9.10
CA LEU A 31 9.22 -17.03 9.65
C LEU A 31 9.53 -18.15 10.64
N ALA A 32 10.47 -19.05 10.32
CA ALA A 32 10.73 -20.25 11.09
C ALA A 32 11.78 -20.06 12.19
N ARG A 33 12.78 -19.21 11.96
CA ARG A 33 13.86 -19.00 12.94
C ARG A 33 13.60 -17.79 13.82
N ASP A 34 13.27 -16.65 13.24
CA ASP A 34 13.14 -15.43 14.02
C ASP A 34 11.80 -15.36 14.73
N LEU A 35 10.69 -15.44 13.99
CA LEU A 35 9.37 -15.31 14.61
C LEU A 35 8.98 -16.52 15.46
N ALA A 36 9.21 -17.75 14.98
CA ALA A 36 8.82 -18.95 15.73
C ALA A 36 9.65 -19.19 17.01
N ARG A 37 10.85 -18.59 17.13
CA ARG A 37 11.64 -18.63 18.36
C ARG A 37 11.23 -17.57 19.37
N LEU A 38 10.83 -16.40 18.89
CA LEU A 38 10.48 -15.27 19.76
C LEU A 38 9.04 -15.33 20.27
N HIS A 39 8.17 -16.07 19.58
CA HIS A 39 6.74 -16.09 19.86
C HIS A 39 6.22 -17.54 19.99
N PRO A 40 5.17 -17.79 20.79
CA PRO A 40 4.59 -19.12 21.00
C PRO A 40 3.75 -19.58 19.79
N ILE A 41 4.39 -19.67 18.63
CA ILE A 41 3.73 -20.07 17.37
C ILE A 41 3.69 -21.60 17.31
N LYS A 42 2.51 -22.16 17.51
CA LYS A 42 2.33 -23.63 17.50
C LYS A 42 2.58 -24.27 16.12
N LYS A 43 2.38 -23.53 15.03
CA LYS A 43 2.46 -24.03 13.67
C LYS A 43 2.98 -22.94 12.73
N SER A 44 4.27 -22.90 12.48
CA SER A 44 4.93 -21.87 11.65
C SER A 44 4.40 -21.81 10.21
N TYR A 45 3.93 -22.93 9.65
CA TYR A 45 3.34 -22.94 8.30
C TYR A 45 2.10 -22.04 8.17
N ILE A 46 1.35 -21.82 9.26
CA ILE A 46 0.18 -20.93 9.25
C ILE A 46 0.60 -19.46 9.02
N LEU A 47 1.75 -19.04 9.54
CA LEU A 47 2.28 -17.69 9.23
C LEU A 47 2.57 -17.55 7.73
N LYS A 48 3.10 -18.59 7.10
CA LYS A 48 3.37 -18.61 5.66
C LYS A 48 2.08 -18.52 4.85
N ASP A 49 1.05 -19.27 5.27
CA ASP A 49 -0.27 -19.22 4.63
C ASP A 49 -0.96 -17.86 4.84
N LEU A 50 -0.88 -17.28 6.04
CA LEU A 50 -1.38 -15.93 6.31
C LEU A 50 -0.66 -14.90 5.43
N LEU A 51 0.67 -14.99 5.32
CA LEU A 51 1.47 -14.08 4.50
C LEU A 51 1.12 -14.22 3.00
N ARG A 52 0.87 -15.44 2.51
CA ARG A 52 0.38 -15.68 1.14
C ARG A 52 -0.99 -15.05 0.89
N LEU A 53 -1.93 -15.20 1.83
CA LEU A 53 -3.25 -14.57 1.73
C LEU A 53 -3.15 -13.06 1.69
N ILE A 54 -2.28 -12.47 2.52
CA ILE A 54 -2.01 -11.03 2.51
C ILE A 54 -1.37 -10.62 1.19
N GLY A 55 -0.36 -11.35 0.71
CA GLY A 55 0.29 -11.08 -0.57
C GLY A 55 -0.69 -11.08 -1.75
N ALA A 56 -1.60 -12.06 -1.79
CA ALA A 56 -2.63 -12.15 -2.81
C ALA A 56 -3.68 -11.01 -2.74
N SER A 57 -3.89 -10.44 -1.55
CA SER A 57 -4.86 -9.35 -1.32
C SER A 57 -4.22 -8.00 -0.99
N THR A 58 -2.93 -7.83 -1.28
CA THR A 58 -2.20 -6.56 -1.04
C THR A 58 -2.96 -5.38 -1.66
N GLY A 59 -3.15 -4.32 -0.89
CA GLY A 59 -3.91 -3.14 -1.32
C GLY A 59 -5.43 -3.30 -1.28
N SER A 60 -5.95 -4.52 -1.15
CA SER A 60 -7.39 -4.74 -1.04
C SER A 60 -7.85 -4.68 0.42
N ARG A 61 -9.08 -4.20 0.63
CA ARG A 61 -9.69 -4.19 1.96
C ARG A 61 -9.95 -5.61 2.45
N THR A 62 -9.42 -5.95 3.61
CA THR A 62 -9.64 -7.24 4.26
C THR A 62 -10.02 -7.06 5.74
N SER A 63 -10.62 -8.08 6.33
CA SER A 63 -10.90 -8.12 7.77
C SER A 63 -10.22 -9.31 8.42
N PHE A 64 -9.82 -9.16 9.67
CA PHE A 64 -9.29 -10.27 10.45
C PHE A 64 -10.29 -11.43 10.57
N ASN A 65 -11.59 -11.14 10.58
CA ASN A 65 -12.66 -12.15 10.53
C ASN A 65 -12.63 -12.97 9.24
N LYS A 66 -12.37 -12.34 8.07
CA LYS A 66 -12.23 -13.07 6.80
C LYS A 66 -11.01 -13.98 6.83
N LEU A 67 -9.88 -13.46 7.27
CA LEU A 67 -8.62 -14.24 7.37
C LEU A 67 -8.77 -15.40 8.37
N SER A 68 -9.41 -15.17 9.53
CA SER A 68 -9.63 -16.19 10.55
C SER A 68 -10.46 -17.37 10.03
N LYS A 69 -11.52 -17.09 9.26
CA LYS A 69 -12.35 -18.13 8.65
C LYS A 69 -11.58 -18.98 7.63
N ILE A 70 -10.73 -18.34 6.80
CA ILE A 70 -9.94 -19.06 5.79
C ILE A 70 -8.88 -19.94 6.46
N LEU A 71 -8.24 -19.45 7.52
CA LEU A 71 -7.15 -20.16 8.20
C LEU A 71 -7.62 -21.13 9.29
N GLY A 72 -8.89 -21.12 9.64
CA GLY A 72 -9.42 -21.93 10.74
C GLY A 72 -8.87 -21.51 12.12
N LEU A 73 -8.60 -20.22 12.31
CA LEU A 73 -8.05 -19.63 13.53
C LEU A 73 -9.05 -18.71 14.22
N SER A 74 -8.81 -18.38 15.49
CA SER A 74 -9.52 -17.29 16.14
C SER A 74 -9.10 -15.94 15.55
N VAL A 75 -10.00 -14.95 15.61
CA VAL A 75 -9.71 -13.58 15.16
C VAL A 75 -8.54 -12.98 15.93
N ASP A 76 -8.44 -13.25 17.22
CA ASP A 76 -7.38 -12.72 18.06
C ASP A 76 -6.02 -13.34 17.71
N THR A 77 -5.98 -14.64 17.40
CA THR A 77 -4.77 -15.29 16.89
C THR A 77 -4.32 -14.68 15.55
N VAL A 78 -5.27 -14.36 14.65
CA VAL A 78 -4.91 -13.71 13.37
C VAL A 78 -4.36 -12.31 13.60
N LYS A 79 -4.97 -11.52 14.51
CA LYS A 79 -4.44 -10.19 14.87
C LYS A 79 -3.01 -10.29 15.42
N GLU A 80 -2.79 -11.26 16.33
CA GLU A 80 -1.49 -11.51 16.92
C GLU A 80 -0.45 -11.89 15.84
N TYR A 81 -0.78 -12.79 14.94
CA TYR A 81 0.10 -13.22 13.86
C TYR A 81 0.39 -12.10 12.84
N VAL A 82 -0.61 -11.27 12.51
CA VAL A 82 -0.37 -10.06 11.70
C VAL A 82 0.58 -9.11 12.45
N GLY A 83 0.43 -8.95 13.77
CA GLY A 83 1.36 -8.18 14.59
C GLY A 83 2.79 -8.72 14.54
N TYR A 84 2.98 -10.02 14.57
CA TYR A 84 4.32 -10.63 14.42
C TYR A 84 4.93 -10.38 13.03
N LEU A 85 4.12 -10.52 11.98
CA LEU A 85 4.57 -10.21 10.61
C LEU A 85 4.90 -8.71 10.45
N GLU A 86 4.16 -7.82 11.13
CA GLU A 86 4.44 -6.38 11.14
C GLU A 86 5.75 -6.07 11.88
N MET A 87 6.00 -6.68 13.05
CA MET A 87 7.25 -6.54 13.80
C MET A 87 8.47 -7.02 13.00
N ALA A 88 8.29 -8.05 12.16
CA ALA A 88 9.33 -8.55 11.26
C ALA A 88 9.48 -7.75 9.96
N PHE A 89 8.81 -6.61 9.81
CA PHE A 89 8.82 -5.81 8.59
C PHE A 89 8.44 -6.61 7.32
N LEU A 90 7.50 -7.54 7.45
CA LEU A 90 6.96 -8.27 6.30
C LEU A 90 5.66 -7.63 5.78
N VAL A 91 4.82 -7.13 6.70
CA VAL A 91 3.54 -6.52 6.36
C VAL A 91 3.30 -5.23 7.14
N LYS A 92 2.41 -4.37 6.64
CA LYS A 92 1.92 -3.19 7.35
C LYS A 92 0.42 -3.03 7.13
N PRO A 93 -0.41 -3.17 8.17
CA PRO A 93 -1.81 -2.79 8.11
C PRO A 93 -1.96 -1.26 8.01
N VAL A 94 -2.75 -0.81 7.04
CA VAL A 94 -3.16 0.59 6.86
C VAL A 94 -4.62 0.72 7.25
N GLU A 95 -4.90 1.70 8.10
CA GLU A 95 -6.23 1.94 8.65
C GLU A 95 -7.06 2.85 7.74
N LYS A 96 -8.38 2.81 7.96
CA LYS A 96 -9.28 3.77 7.32
C LYS A 96 -8.96 5.19 7.80
N TRP A 97 -8.83 6.11 6.85
CA TRP A 97 -8.67 7.53 7.13
C TRP A 97 -10.02 8.09 7.59
N THR A 98 -10.12 8.42 8.86
CA THR A 98 -11.32 8.91 9.54
C THR A 98 -10.93 9.60 10.85
N THR A 99 -11.76 10.54 11.32
CA THR A 99 -11.61 11.15 12.64
C THR A 99 -12.14 10.26 13.77
N SER A 100 -13.01 9.30 13.47
CA SER A 100 -13.58 8.40 14.45
C SER A 100 -12.61 7.29 14.83
N TYR A 101 -12.15 7.28 16.07
CA TYR A 101 -11.27 6.23 16.59
C TYR A 101 -11.91 4.84 16.50
N SER A 102 -13.20 4.73 16.87
CA SER A 102 -13.94 3.47 16.79
C SER A 102 -14.05 2.96 15.35
N GLU A 103 -14.38 3.85 14.40
CA GLU A 103 -14.43 3.49 12.99
C GLU A 103 -13.06 3.02 12.50
N ARG A 104 -11.98 3.69 12.90
CA ARG A 104 -10.61 3.30 12.56
C ARG A 104 -10.28 1.89 13.04
N VAL A 105 -10.64 1.55 14.28
CA VAL A 105 -10.37 0.24 14.87
C VAL A 105 -11.20 -0.86 14.20
N TYR A 106 -12.50 -0.64 14.00
CA TYR A 106 -13.42 -1.67 13.52
C TYR A 106 -13.49 -1.82 12.00
N SER A 107 -13.02 -0.82 11.23
CA SER A 107 -12.99 -0.92 9.78
C SER A 107 -12.03 -2.00 9.30
N GLN A 108 -12.32 -2.51 8.10
CA GLN A 108 -11.37 -3.35 7.37
C GLN A 108 -10.01 -2.65 7.27
N LYS A 109 -8.95 -3.41 7.07
CA LYS A 109 -7.60 -2.88 6.84
C LYS A 109 -7.19 -3.14 5.39
N LYS A 110 -6.42 -2.24 4.78
CA LYS A 110 -5.57 -2.59 3.65
C LYS A 110 -4.24 -3.07 4.22
N ILE A 111 -3.74 -4.21 3.80
CA ILE A 111 -2.45 -4.72 4.29
C ILE A 111 -1.47 -4.71 3.13
N TYR A 112 -0.36 -4.00 3.32
CA TYR A 112 0.72 -3.88 2.34
C TYR A 112 1.92 -4.72 2.75
N LEU A 113 2.73 -5.11 1.77
CA LEU A 113 4.00 -5.79 1.99
C LEU A 113 5.15 -4.76 2.03
N TRP A 114 6.16 -5.01 2.85
CA TRP A 114 7.35 -4.16 2.89
C TRP A 114 8.28 -4.34 1.69
N ASP A 115 8.00 -5.29 0.81
CA ASP A 115 8.78 -5.50 -0.42
C ASP A 115 7.95 -6.13 -1.54
N ASN A 116 8.13 -5.64 -2.77
CA ASN A 116 7.44 -6.17 -3.94
C ASN A 116 8.03 -7.51 -4.45
N GLY A 117 9.30 -7.79 -4.18
CA GLY A 117 9.91 -9.09 -4.49
C GLY A 117 9.30 -10.20 -3.65
N VAL A 118 9.00 -9.92 -2.38
CA VAL A 118 8.24 -10.84 -1.52
C VAL A 118 6.85 -11.07 -2.11
N LYS A 119 6.15 -10.01 -2.57
CA LYS A 119 4.85 -10.19 -3.24
C LYS A 119 4.97 -11.09 -4.47
N THR A 120 5.97 -10.85 -5.32
CA THR A 120 6.21 -11.66 -6.52
C THR A 120 6.48 -13.12 -6.18
N LEU A 121 7.29 -13.39 -5.16
CA LEU A 121 7.54 -14.74 -4.66
C LEU A 121 6.24 -15.45 -4.19
N LEU A 122 5.39 -14.74 -3.45
CA LEU A 122 4.19 -15.33 -2.85
C LEU A 122 3.07 -15.57 -3.88
N THR A 123 2.99 -14.75 -4.94
CA THR A 123 1.85 -14.75 -5.89
C THR A 123 2.23 -15.15 -7.32
N GLY A 124 3.49 -15.38 -7.62
CA GLY A 124 3.97 -15.77 -8.94
C GLY A 124 4.00 -14.64 -9.98
N GLY A 125 3.92 -13.39 -9.56
CA GLY A 125 3.88 -12.24 -10.47
C GLY A 125 2.45 -11.85 -10.86
N GLY A 126 2.28 -11.13 -11.97
CA GLY A 126 0.98 -10.54 -12.36
C GLY A 126 0.64 -9.30 -11.53
N ASP A 127 -0.53 -8.74 -11.73
CA ASP A 127 -1.11 -7.64 -10.96
C ASP A 127 -0.17 -6.43 -10.76
N GLU A 128 0.24 -5.82 -11.89
CA GLU A 128 1.10 -4.62 -11.90
C GLU A 128 0.46 -3.47 -11.11
N GLY A 129 -0.88 -3.36 -11.13
CA GLY A 129 -1.61 -2.33 -10.40
C GLY A 129 -1.37 -2.40 -8.90
N ASN A 130 -1.56 -3.57 -8.29
CA ASN A 130 -1.35 -3.75 -6.86
C ASN A 130 0.13 -3.62 -6.46
N ARG A 131 1.07 -3.99 -7.34
CA ARG A 131 2.50 -3.75 -7.11
C ARG A 131 2.85 -2.28 -7.18
N ALA A 132 2.25 -1.54 -8.11
CA ALA A 132 2.42 -0.08 -8.19
C ALA A 132 1.84 0.59 -6.93
N GLU A 133 0.66 0.19 -6.47
CA GLU A 133 0.06 0.68 -5.24
C GLU A 133 0.95 0.37 -4.02
N ASN A 134 1.47 -0.87 -3.93
CA ASN A 134 2.40 -1.24 -2.86
C ASN A 134 3.72 -0.42 -2.92
N ALA A 135 4.23 -0.11 -4.12
CA ALA A 135 5.41 0.74 -4.27
C ALA A 135 5.16 2.18 -3.81
N VAL A 136 3.97 2.73 -4.07
CA VAL A 136 3.55 4.05 -3.55
C VAL A 136 3.46 4.01 -2.02
N PHE A 137 2.87 2.96 -1.44
CA PHE A 137 2.85 2.76 0.01
C PHE A 137 4.28 2.77 0.58
N LEU A 138 5.20 1.99 0.00
CA LEU A 138 6.59 1.93 0.45
C LEU A 138 7.28 3.30 0.42
N GLU A 139 7.02 4.09 -0.62
CA GLU A 139 7.60 5.42 -0.75
C GLU A 139 7.04 6.39 0.31
N LEU A 140 5.74 6.33 0.61
CA LEU A 140 5.14 7.09 1.70
C LEU A 140 5.79 6.72 3.05
N GLN A 141 6.02 5.42 3.30
CA GLN A 141 6.67 4.96 4.53
C GLN A 141 8.15 5.39 4.64
N ARG A 142 8.92 5.32 3.53
CA ARG A 142 10.32 5.79 3.49
C ARG A 142 10.46 7.27 3.84
N ASN A 143 9.45 8.06 3.50
CA ASN A 143 9.40 9.49 3.79
C ASN A 143 8.68 9.81 5.11
N ASN A 144 8.35 8.81 5.93
CA ASN A 144 7.62 8.96 7.19
C ASN A 144 6.29 9.72 7.03
N ILE A 145 5.59 9.53 5.91
CA ILE A 145 4.31 10.18 5.63
C ILE A 145 3.18 9.27 6.13
N PRO A 146 2.46 9.66 7.19
CA PRO A 146 1.31 8.91 7.66
C PRO A 146 0.21 8.91 6.59
N CYS A 147 -0.33 7.73 6.30
CA CYS A 147 -1.44 7.59 5.36
C CYS A 147 -2.52 6.65 5.90
N GLY A 148 -3.74 6.88 5.46
CA GLY A 148 -4.87 5.97 5.59
C GLY A 148 -5.53 5.79 4.24
N TYR A 149 -6.42 4.80 4.08
CA TYR A 149 -7.26 4.70 2.89
C TYR A 149 -8.64 5.30 3.16
N TYR A 150 -9.33 5.80 2.14
CA TYR A 150 -10.73 6.18 2.27
C TYR A 150 -11.62 5.18 1.54
N ALA A 151 -12.75 4.84 2.16
CA ALA A 151 -13.75 4.00 1.52
C ALA A 151 -15.17 4.36 1.99
N GLU A 152 -16.08 4.43 1.03
CA GLU A 152 -17.52 4.54 1.24
C GLU A 152 -18.23 3.58 0.28
N SER A 153 -18.90 2.58 0.83
CA SER A 153 -19.46 1.45 0.08
C SER A 153 -18.39 0.71 -0.74
N ASP A 154 -18.54 0.64 -2.06
CA ASP A 154 -17.63 0.01 -3.02
C ASP A 154 -16.58 0.95 -3.61
N ARG A 155 -16.70 2.25 -3.31
CA ARG A 155 -15.79 3.28 -3.81
C ARG A 155 -14.70 3.56 -2.80
N GLU A 156 -13.48 3.71 -3.28
CA GLU A 156 -12.33 3.97 -2.41
C GLU A 156 -11.32 4.90 -3.05
N VAL A 157 -10.47 5.49 -2.20
CA VAL A 157 -9.24 6.18 -2.55
C VAL A 157 -8.10 5.40 -1.89
N ASP A 158 -7.06 5.10 -2.66
CA ASP A 158 -6.00 4.20 -2.24
C ASP A 158 -5.27 4.72 -1.00
N PHE A 159 -4.90 6.01 -1.00
CA PHE A 159 -4.32 6.66 0.16
C PHE A 159 -4.89 8.06 0.36
N VAL A 160 -5.02 8.45 1.60
CA VAL A 160 -5.28 9.85 2.00
C VAL A 160 -4.21 10.22 3.01
N ILE A 161 -3.52 11.32 2.75
CA ILE A 161 -2.54 11.92 3.65
C ILE A 161 -3.05 13.28 4.14
N GLY A 162 -2.40 13.82 5.16
CA GLY A 162 -2.81 15.10 5.76
C GLY A 162 -3.97 14.99 6.72
N SER A 163 -4.40 16.16 7.21
CA SER A 163 -5.50 16.28 8.17
C SER A 163 -6.87 16.32 7.49
N VAL A 164 -7.94 16.26 8.27
CA VAL A 164 -9.32 16.38 7.74
C VAL A 164 -9.59 17.79 7.19
N THR A 165 -8.87 18.80 7.67
CA THR A 165 -8.98 20.18 7.20
C THR A 165 -8.15 20.46 5.94
N ASP A 166 -7.17 19.64 5.66
CA ASP A 166 -6.31 19.74 4.46
C ASP A 166 -5.93 18.33 3.97
N PRO A 167 -6.92 17.54 3.51
CA PRO A 167 -6.69 16.18 3.06
C PRO A 167 -6.19 16.15 1.62
N VAL A 168 -5.31 15.23 1.35
CA VAL A 168 -4.80 14.99 0.00
C VAL A 168 -5.01 13.54 -0.40
N PRO A 169 -5.95 13.26 -1.29
CA PRO A 169 -6.15 11.94 -1.84
C PRO A 169 -5.05 11.60 -2.85
N ILE A 170 -4.56 10.37 -2.75
CA ILE A 170 -3.60 9.75 -3.67
C ILE A 170 -4.25 8.51 -4.25
N GLU A 171 -4.33 8.47 -5.57
CA GLU A 171 -4.91 7.34 -6.30
C GLU A 171 -3.88 6.73 -7.23
N VAL A 172 -3.77 5.42 -7.26
CA VAL A 172 -2.82 4.70 -8.08
C VAL A 172 -3.55 3.94 -9.17
N LYS A 173 -3.37 4.38 -10.41
CA LYS A 173 -3.92 3.69 -11.60
C LYS A 173 -2.80 3.47 -12.60
N TYR A 174 -2.23 2.25 -12.58
CA TYR A 174 -1.09 1.88 -13.42
C TYR A 174 -1.48 1.73 -14.88
N MET A 175 -1.79 2.86 -15.52
CA MET A 175 -2.30 3.00 -16.87
C MET A 175 -1.48 4.00 -17.68
N ALA A 176 -1.51 3.85 -19.02
CA ALA A 176 -0.78 4.71 -19.96
C ALA A 176 -1.61 5.89 -20.51
N THR A 177 -2.87 5.98 -20.13
CA THR A 177 -3.78 7.07 -20.57
C THR A 177 -4.51 7.63 -19.37
N PHE A 178 -4.90 8.91 -19.45
CA PHE A 178 -5.66 9.58 -18.40
C PHE A 178 -6.94 10.17 -18.99
N ASP A 179 -8.06 9.79 -18.41
CA ASP A 179 -9.37 10.42 -18.62
C ASP A 179 -10.06 10.54 -17.26
N TRP A 180 -10.28 11.79 -16.80
CA TRP A 180 -10.96 12.05 -15.53
C TRP A 180 -12.38 11.47 -15.45
N LYS A 181 -13.04 11.27 -16.58
CA LYS A 181 -14.41 10.70 -16.63
C LYS A 181 -14.43 9.19 -16.44
N ASP A 182 -13.26 8.52 -16.46
CA ASP A 182 -13.16 7.09 -16.24
C ASP A 182 -13.73 6.70 -14.85
N LYS A 183 -14.52 5.64 -14.83
CA LYS A 183 -15.15 5.10 -13.60
C LYS A 183 -14.12 4.73 -12.52
N ARG A 184 -12.88 4.43 -12.92
CA ARG A 184 -11.78 4.15 -11.98
C ARG A 184 -11.48 5.31 -11.02
N PHE A 185 -11.92 6.53 -11.33
CA PHE A 185 -11.79 7.71 -10.46
C PHE A 185 -13.06 8.05 -9.68
N ASP A 186 -14.09 7.17 -9.69
CA ASP A 186 -15.34 7.41 -8.94
C ASP A 186 -15.09 7.58 -7.44
N GLY A 187 -14.13 6.86 -6.89
CA GLY A 187 -13.73 7.00 -5.48
C GLY A 187 -13.19 8.39 -5.17
N VAL A 188 -12.30 8.89 -6.03
CA VAL A 188 -11.73 10.24 -5.88
C VAL A 188 -12.81 11.30 -6.06
N ARG A 189 -13.69 11.16 -7.05
CA ARG A 189 -14.82 12.10 -7.26
C ARG A 189 -15.76 12.14 -6.05
N LEU A 190 -16.07 10.98 -5.48
CA LEU A 190 -16.87 10.89 -4.25
C LEU A 190 -16.16 11.58 -3.07
N PHE A 191 -14.85 11.34 -2.93
CA PHE A 191 -14.04 11.98 -1.89
C PHE A 191 -14.06 13.50 -1.98
N LEU A 192 -13.91 14.07 -3.19
CA LEU A 192 -13.98 15.52 -3.43
C LEU A 192 -15.33 16.12 -3.03
N ASN A 193 -16.41 15.42 -3.34
CA ASN A 193 -17.75 15.87 -2.94
C ASN A 193 -17.94 15.84 -1.42
N ARG A 194 -17.31 14.90 -0.73
CA ARG A 194 -17.41 14.74 0.71
C ARG A 194 -16.51 15.69 1.49
N PHE A 195 -15.35 16.05 0.91
CA PHE A 195 -14.33 16.89 1.53
C PHE A 195 -14.01 18.10 0.65
N PRO A 196 -14.82 19.18 0.72
CA PRO A 196 -14.60 20.39 -0.09
C PRO A 196 -13.28 21.14 0.25
N SER A 197 -12.62 20.78 1.35
CA SER A 197 -11.33 21.33 1.75
C SER A 197 -10.14 20.81 0.92
N VAL A 198 -10.34 19.78 0.10
CA VAL A 198 -9.31 19.25 -0.81
C VAL A 198 -8.86 20.33 -1.79
N LYS A 199 -7.56 20.61 -1.80
CA LYS A 199 -6.94 21.57 -2.75
C LYS A 199 -6.13 20.86 -3.82
N ASN A 200 -5.57 19.70 -3.50
CA ASN A 200 -4.68 18.95 -4.35
C ASN A 200 -5.08 17.47 -4.40
N ILE A 201 -4.89 16.85 -5.56
CA ILE A 201 -5.01 15.41 -5.80
C ILE A 201 -3.72 14.94 -6.44
N LEU A 202 -3.21 13.79 -6.01
CA LEU A 202 -2.11 13.11 -6.65
C LEU A 202 -2.60 11.82 -7.31
N LEU A 203 -2.41 11.70 -8.62
CA LEU A 203 -2.73 10.50 -9.39
C LEU A 203 -1.43 9.88 -9.88
N ILE A 204 -1.15 8.66 -9.45
CA ILE A 204 0.04 7.92 -9.87
C ILE A 204 -0.33 7.00 -11.04
N THR A 205 0.38 7.17 -12.16
CA THR A 205 0.12 6.43 -13.39
C THR A 205 1.36 5.66 -13.86
N LYS A 206 1.23 4.85 -14.91
CA LYS A 206 2.39 4.17 -15.53
C LYS A 206 3.34 5.18 -16.21
N SER A 207 2.78 6.09 -17.02
CA SER A 207 3.59 6.95 -17.89
C SER A 207 3.03 8.34 -18.15
N VAL A 208 1.81 8.64 -17.68
CA VAL A 208 1.19 9.95 -17.94
C VAL A 208 1.72 10.98 -16.96
N GLU A 209 2.11 12.14 -17.49
CA GLU A 209 2.52 13.29 -16.72
C GLU A 209 1.77 14.53 -17.20
N LEU A 210 0.98 15.13 -16.31
CA LEU A 210 0.32 16.41 -16.54
C LEU A 210 -0.13 17.04 -15.22
N THR A 211 -0.32 18.33 -15.23
CA THR A 211 -1.02 19.06 -14.16
C THR A 211 -2.22 19.77 -14.77
N THR A 212 -3.37 19.63 -14.15
CA THR A 212 -4.62 20.26 -14.57
C THR A 212 -5.41 20.71 -13.33
N SER A 213 -6.55 21.35 -13.55
CA SER A 213 -7.45 21.75 -12.46
C SER A 213 -8.87 21.27 -12.78
N ILE A 214 -9.54 20.73 -11.79
CA ILE A 214 -10.91 20.22 -11.88
C ILE A 214 -11.67 20.81 -10.68
N ASN A 215 -12.70 21.62 -10.96
CA ASN A 215 -13.50 22.28 -9.92
C ASN A 215 -12.64 23.04 -8.88
N ASN A 216 -11.64 23.79 -9.33
CA ASN A 216 -10.65 24.52 -8.51
C ASN A 216 -9.73 23.64 -7.64
N VAL A 217 -9.72 22.34 -7.86
CA VAL A 217 -8.76 21.41 -7.22
C VAL A 217 -7.63 21.13 -8.19
N ALA A 218 -6.38 21.31 -7.77
CA ALA A 218 -5.22 20.98 -8.57
C ALA A 218 -5.06 19.45 -8.67
N VAL A 219 -4.94 18.93 -9.87
CA VAL A 219 -4.76 17.49 -10.15
C VAL A 219 -3.37 17.28 -10.73
N HIS A 220 -2.53 16.61 -9.98
CA HIS A 220 -1.17 16.28 -10.37
C HIS A 220 -1.13 14.81 -10.80
N VAL A 221 -0.96 14.57 -12.08
CA VAL A 221 -0.79 13.22 -12.64
C VAL A 221 0.70 12.98 -12.84
N VAL A 222 1.24 11.98 -12.17
CA VAL A 222 2.68 11.73 -12.08
C VAL A 222 2.98 10.28 -12.43
N PRO A 223 3.94 10.00 -13.33
CA PRO A 223 4.41 8.63 -13.57
C PRO A 223 5.03 8.02 -12.31
N LEU A 224 4.76 6.74 -12.06
CA LEU A 224 5.25 6.02 -10.89
C LEU A 224 6.78 6.15 -10.74
N TRP A 225 7.54 5.96 -11.83
CA TRP A 225 9.00 6.08 -11.78
C TRP A 225 9.47 7.44 -11.28
N LYS A 226 8.75 8.52 -11.64
CA LYS A 226 9.06 9.89 -11.22
C LYS A 226 8.71 10.11 -9.76
N PHE A 227 7.60 9.56 -9.30
CA PHE A 227 7.20 9.56 -7.89
C PHE A 227 8.24 8.84 -7.01
N LEU A 228 8.73 7.67 -7.43
CA LEU A 228 9.71 6.88 -6.68
C LEU A 228 11.13 7.45 -6.71
N TRP A 229 11.52 8.12 -7.80
CA TRP A 229 12.92 8.57 -7.97
C TRP A 229 13.21 9.95 -7.42
N PHE A 230 12.22 10.83 -7.46
CA PHE A 230 12.39 12.24 -7.09
C PHE A 230 11.35 12.73 -6.09
N PRO A 231 11.11 12.06 -4.96
CA PRO A 231 10.12 12.53 -4.02
C PRO A 231 10.42 13.93 -3.49
N GLN A 232 11.71 14.29 -3.38
CA GLN A 232 12.16 15.60 -2.88
C GLN A 232 12.64 16.58 -3.98
N LYS A 233 12.90 16.10 -5.21
CA LYS A 233 13.45 16.94 -6.30
C LYS A 233 12.43 17.30 -7.37
N ASN A 234 11.32 16.64 -7.46
CA ASN A 234 10.24 17.03 -8.35
C ASN A 234 9.45 18.17 -7.68
N PRO A 235 9.40 19.39 -8.25
CA PRO A 235 8.71 20.51 -7.63
C PRO A 235 7.25 20.23 -7.30
N VAL A 236 6.59 19.36 -8.07
CA VAL A 236 5.20 18.92 -7.82
C VAL A 236 5.14 17.98 -6.61
N THR A 237 6.04 16.99 -6.55
CA THR A 237 6.07 16.03 -5.44
C THR A 237 6.74 16.62 -4.20
N ALA A 238 7.78 17.46 -4.37
CA ALA A 238 8.48 18.11 -3.26
C ALA A 238 7.62 19.17 -2.57
N ALA A 239 6.93 20.04 -3.33
CA ALA A 239 5.99 21.01 -2.75
C ALA A 239 4.84 20.29 -2.03
N PHE A 240 4.44 19.13 -2.53
CA PHE A 240 3.42 18.28 -1.95
C PHE A 240 3.91 17.58 -0.68
N LEU A 241 5.12 17.01 -0.68
CA LEU A 241 5.71 16.32 0.47
C LEU A 241 6.22 17.33 1.52
N SER A 242 6.72 18.50 1.13
CA SER A 242 7.19 19.54 2.05
C SER A 242 6.06 20.32 2.74
N SER A 243 4.82 20.17 2.30
CA SER A 243 3.65 20.76 2.98
C SER A 243 3.22 19.98 4.23
N PHE A 244 3.84 18.81 4.50
CA PHE A 244 3.60 18.02 5.70
C PHE A 244 4.79 18.19 6.66
N PRO A 245 4.57 18.64 7.90
CA PRO A 245 5.63 18.66 8.91
C PRO A 245 6.06 17.23 9.24
N PRO A 246 7.34 17.04 9.64
CA PRO A 246 7.90 15.75 10.00
C PRO A 246 7.17 15.09 11.18
#